data_9847759479efdd513b380e15334d81b0
#
_entry.id   9847759479efdd513b380e15334d81b0
#
_cell.length_a   1.000
_cell.length_b   1.000
_cell.length_c   1.000
_cell.angle_alpha   90.00
_cell.angle_beta   90.00
_cell.angle_gamma   90.00
#
_symmetry.space_group_name_H-M   'P 1'
#
loop_
_entity.id
_entity.type
_entity.pdbx_description
1 polymer ?
#
loop_
_entity_poly.entity_id
_entity_poly.type
_entity_poly.pdbx_seq_one_letter_code
_entity_poly.pdbx_strand_id
1 'polypeptide(L)'
;MTSRKGENRRSKLPIQNPESSIEERGAKAAPILSVSMLPKTKYARSGDVRIAYQVTGDGPVDVVWAPGTMSHLDLDWEIPQRALFFERFSKFCRLIRFDKRGTGLSDRPVRMATLEERTDDIRAVMDDLGIERANIFGVSEGGSMACLFAATYPQRVNSLLVWGAQARWIASPDHPWGQTQKEHDEMVAMIDDEWPSFDYLTGPGAGLGRDADPAFIESVGRYMRAAASPSAVRAYEIMNGQIDTRPILASIQAPTLVMNRTGDPCARIEAARDMASRIPGAKFKEYPGNSHSMMLDDMEIVLSDIQEFITGKRPIDIYDRTLATVLFLDIASSTERAAALGDTGWRNVLNSYYAIVRKELSRFRGKETNTTGDSFLATFDGPGRAIRCALAITSAVRQLGIDVRAGVHTGECELMGDNIGGIAVHIGARIMAKAEPGSVLVSGTVKDLVSGSGINFQDQGVHNLKGIPGEWRLFAAR
;
A
#
# COMPACT_ATOMS: atom_id res chain seq x y z
N MET A 1 34.53 2.89 -78.09
CA MET A 1 35.21 1.58 -78.41
C MET A 1 35.03 0.67 -77.17
N THR A 2 34.24 -0.36 -77.38
CA THR A 2 34.32 -1.75 -76.87
C THR A 2 34.41 -1.93 -75.33
N SER A 3 33.31 -2.26 -74.68
CA SER A 3 32.79 -3.60 -74.51
C SER A 3 33.60 -4.51 -73.53
N ARG A 4 33.03 -4.84 -72.42
CA ARG A 4 32.75 -6.27 -72.10
C ARG A 4 31.94 -6.40 -70.78
N LYS A 5 30.81 -7.12 -70.93
CA LYS A 5 29.97 -7.70 -69.88
C LYS A 5 30.76 -8.73 -69.08
N GLY A 6 30.53 -8.80 -67.78
CA GLY A 6 30.90 -9.90 -66.90
C GLY A 6 29.73 -10.22 -65.97
N GLU A 7 28.97 -11.23 -66.38
CA GLU A 7 27.95 -11.88 -65.51
C GLU A 7 28.65 -12.58 -64.36
N ASN A 8 28.20 -12.34 -63.15
CA ASN A 8 28.57 -13.16 -62.00
C ASN A 8 27.28 -13.65 -61.30
N ARG A 9 26.94 -14.91 -61.65
CA ARG A 9 25.89 -15.69 -60.98
C ARG A 9 26.35 -15.89 -59.55
N ARG A 10 25.57 -15.37 -58.56
CA ARG A 10 25.63 -15.80 -57.17
C ARG A 10 24.39 -16.65 -56.88
N SER A 11 24.66 -17.90 -56.56
CA SER A 11 23.76 -18.92 -56.06
C SER A 11 23.04 -18.47 -54.79
N LYS A 12 21.70 -18.53 -54.80
CA LYS A 12 20.85 -18.37 -53.61
C LYS A 12 20.91 -19.66 -52.79
N LEU A 13 21.49 -19.58 -51.58
CA LEU A 13 21.25 -20.53 -50.51
C LEU A 13 20.03 -20.09 -49.70
N PRO A 14 19.14 -20.98 -49.27
CA PRO A 14 17.98 -20.63 -48.47
C PRO A 14 18.40 -20.33 -47.02
N ILE A 15 18.04 -19.18 -46.54
CA ILE A 15 18.14 -18.82 -45.12
C ILE A 15 17.01 -19.55 -44.37
N GLN A 16 17.37 -20.55 -43.57
CA GLN A 16 16.47 -21.12 -42.57
C GLN A 16 16.34 -20.11 -41.42
N ASN A 17 15.10 -19.65 -41.17
CA ASN A 17 14.72 -18.93 -39.97
C ASN A 17 14.65 -19.93 -38.80
N PRO A 18 15.35 -19.73 -37.72
CA PRO A 18 15.02 -20.40 -36.47
C PRO A 18 13.89 -19.62 -35.78
N GLU A 19 12.68 -20.11 -35.88
CA GLU A 19 11.61 -19.73 -34.93
C GLU A 19 12.04 -20.24 -33.55
N SER A 20 12.61 -19.33 -32.75
CA SER A 20 12.76 -19.54 -31.32
C SER A 20 11.46 -19.05 -30.68
N SER A 21 10.63 -19.98 -30.25
CA SER A 21 9.51 -19.79 -29.38
C SER A 21 9.99 -19.19 -28.05
N ILE A 22 9.84 -17.87 -27.90
CA ILE A 22 9.90 -17.21 -26.60
C ILE A 22 8.53 -17.43 -25.97
N GLU A 23 8.44 -18.42 -25.09
CA GLU A 23 7.32 -18.53 -24.17
C GLU A 23 7.30 -17.27 -23.28
N GLU A 24 6.36 -16.39 -23.53
CA GLU A 24 5.99 -15.31 -22.65
C GLU A 24 5.54 -15.90 -21.30
N ARG A 25 6.41 -15.86 -20.31
CA ARG A 25 6.03 -16.04 -18.92
C ARG A 25 5.20 -14.83 -18.50
N GLY A 26 3.89 -14.94 -18.65
CA GLY A 26 2.94 -13.97 -18.16
C GLY A 26 3.03 -13.85 -16.64
N ALA A 27 3.68 -12.80 -16.15
CA ALA A 27 3.37 -12.25 -14.85
C ALA A 27 1.90 -11.87 -14.91
N LYS A 28 1.05 -12.53 -14.11
CA LYS A 28 -0.34 -12.12 -13.94
C LYS A 28 -0.32 -10.72 -13.32
N ALA A 29 -0.51 -9.72 -14.16
CA ALA A 29 -0.84 -8.38 -13.70
C ALA A 29 -2.07 -8.49 -12.78
N ALA A 30 -2.02 -7.80 -11.63
CA ALA A 30 -3.20 -7.60 -10.81
C ALA A 30 -4.36 -7.12 -11.70
N PRO A 31 -5.61 -7.47 -11.41
CA PRO A 31 -6.72 -7.07 -12.24
C PRO A 31 -6.77 -5.55 -12.30
N ILE A 32 -6.46 -4.99 -13.46
CA ILE A 32 -6.70 -3.58 -13.77
C ILE A 32 -8.21 -3.41 -13.62
N LEU A 33 -8.63 -2.59 -12.64
CA LEU A 33 -10.03 -2.18 -12.52
C LEU A 33 -10.49 -1.73 -13.91
N SER A 34 -11.57 -2.32 -14.40
CA SER A 34 -12.09 -1.92 -15.72
C SER A 34 -12.43 -0.43 -15.66
N VAL A 35 -12.20 0.31 -16.73
CA VAL A 35 -12.48 1.76 -16.84
C VAL A 35 -13.92 2.12 -16.44
N SER A 36 -14.83 1.14 -16.46
CA SER A 36 -16.24 1.29 -16.02
C SER A 36 -16.42 1.37 -14.50
N MET A 37 -15.38 1.11 -13.69
CA MET A 37 -15.44 1.14 -12.22
C MET A 37 -14.76 2.39 -11.59
N LEU A 38 -14.08 3.22 -12.40
CA LEU A 38 -13.49 4.46 -11.89
C LEU A 38 -14.59 5.47 -11.51
N PRO A 39 -14.41 6.23 -10.41
CA PRO A 39 -15.31 7.31 -10.06
C PRO A 39 -15.38 8.33 -11.20
N LYS A 40 -16.58 8.86 -11.46
CA LYS A 40 -16.77 9.83 -12.54
C LYS A 40 -16.04 11.14 -12.22
N THR A 41 -15.11 11.54 -13.07
CA THR A 41 -14.44 12.85 -12.99
C THR A 41 -15.39 13.94 -13.48
N LYS A 42 -15.52 15.01 -12.69
CA LYS A 42 -16.24 16.25 -12.98
C LYS A 42 -15.28 17.43 -12.92
N TYR A 43 -15.74 18.60 -13.30
CA TYR A 43 -14.93 19.82 -13.37
C TYR A 43 -15.64 21.03 -12.76
N ALA A 44 -15.09 21.55 -11.66
CA ALA A 44 -15.49 22.82 -11.09
C ALA A 44 -14.79 23.99 -11.81
N ARG A 45 -15.40 25.16 -11.81
CA ARG A 45 -14.78 26.37 -12.37
C ARG A 45 -14.18 27.24 -11.28
N SER A 46 -12.86 27.45 -11.33
CA SER A 46 -12.11 28.30 -10.42
C SER A 46 -11.45 29.43 -11.20
N GLY A 47 -12.14 30.59 -11.28
CA GLY A 47 -11.73 31.66 -12.21
C GLY A 47 -11.77 31.19 -13.65
N ASP A 48 -10.63 31.25 -14.32
CA ASP A 48 -10.47 30.87 -15.74
C ASP A 48 -10.07 29.39 -15.94
N VAL A 49 -9.82 28.64 -14.85
CA VAL A 49 -9.38 27.24 -14.91
C VAL A 49 -10.49 26.27 -14.48
N ARG A 50 -10.43 25.07 -15.04
CA ARG A 50 -11.26 23.94 -14.62
C ARG A 50 -10.49 23.03 -13.71
N ILE A 51 -11.07 22.73 -12.56
CA ILE A 51 -10.51 21.86 -11.53
C ILE A 51 -11.23 20.52 -11.60
N ALA A 52 -10.49 19.48 -11.98
CA ALA A 52 -10.99 18.12 -12.01
C ALA A 52 -11.19 17.62 -10.58
N TYR A 53 -12.33 16.96 -10.32
CA TYR A 53 -12.61 16.34 -9.03
C TYR A 53 -13.41 15.05 -9.17
N GLN A 54 -13.29 14.18 -8.18
CA GLN A 54 -14.05 12.95 -8.01
C GLN A 54 -14.69 12.92 -6.63
N VAL A 55 -15.86 12.29 -6.55
CA VAL A 55 -16.58 12.06 -5.29
C VAL A 55 -16.75 10.57 -5.10
N THR A 56 -16.36 10.06 -3.94
CA THR A 56 -16.48 8.66 -3.55
C THR A 56 -17.08 8.54 -2.15
N GLY A 57 -17.83 7.44 -1.93
CA GLY A 57 -18.56 7.25 -0.69
C GLY A 57 -19.85 8.08 -0.60
N ASP A 58 -20.69 7.68 0.34
CA ASP A 58 -22.01 8.28 0.63
C ASP A 58 -22.20 8.50 2.15
N GLY A 59 -21.09 8.51 2.90
CA GLY A 59 -21.09 8.70 4.34
C GLY A 59 -21.66 10.07 4.75
N PRO A 60 -21.97 10.23 6.05
CA PRO A 60 -22.75 11.35 6.56
C PRO A 60 -22.01 12.68 6.63
N VAL A 61 -20.72 12.69 6.36
CA VAL A 61 -19.88 13.89 6.46
C VAL A 61 -19.06 14.11 5.20
N ASP A 62 -18.94 15.35 4.77
CA ASP A 62 -18.10 15.73 3.64
C ASP A 62 -16.65 15.93 4.09
N VAL A 63 -15.70 15.35 3.32
CA VAL A 63 -14.27 15.57 3.47
C VAL A 63 -13.70 16.02 2.13
N VAL A 64 -13.11 17.21 2.09
CA VAL A 64 -12.41 17.72 0.93
C VAL A 64 -10.91 17.47 1.11
N TRP A 65 -10.34 16.66 0.25
CA TRP A 65 -8.92 16.29 0.24
C TRP A 65 -8.13 17.27 -0.60
N ALA A 66 -7.31 18.10 0.04
CA ALA A 66 -6.34 18.97 -0.60
C ALA A 66 -5.02 18.19 -0.79
N PRO A 67 -4.65 17.83 -2.03
CA PRO A 67 -3.51 16.96 -2.31
C PRO A 67 -2.17 17.70 -2.11
N GLY A 68 -1.10 16.91 -1.94
CA GLY A 68 0.28 17.40 -1.90
C GLY A 68 0.74 18.04 -3.20
N THR A 69 2.06 18.14 -3.41
CA THR A 69 2.64 18.87 -4.58
C THR A 69 2.08 18.40 -5.91
N MET A 70 1.84 17.10 -6.07
CA MET A 70 1.30 16.51 -7.31
C MET A 70 0.07 15.64 -7.02
N SER A 71 -0.85 15.61 -8.01
CA SER A 71 -2.03 14.74 -7.96
C SER A 71 -2.43 14.26 -9.34
N HIS A 72 -3.08 13.10 -9.41
CA HIS A 72 -3.71 12.57 -10.61
C HIS A 72 -4.85 11.61 -10.22
N LEU A 73 -6.07 12.08 -10.30
CA LEU A 73 -7.26 11.39 -9.78
C LEU A 73 -7.44 9.96 -10.30
N ASP A 74 -7.28 9.73 -11.60
CA ASP A 74 -7.50 8.41 -12.19
C ASP A 74 -6.37 7.44 -11.82
N LEU A 75 -5.10 7.89 -11.85
CA LEU A 75 -3.96 7.04 -11.53
C LEU A 75 -3.86 6.69 -10.04
N ASP A 76 -4.51 7.41 -9.16
CA ASP A 76 -4.66 7.01 -7.76
C ASP A 76 -5.31 5.63 -7.63
N TRP A 77 -6.23 5.29 -8.54
CA TRP A 77 -6.92 4.01 -8.54
C TRP A 77 -6.12 2.87 -9.16
N GLU A 78 -5.07 3.17 -9.92
CA GLU A 78 -4.18 2.17 -10.51
C GLU A 78 -3.08 1.69 -9.54
N ILE A 79 -2.86 2.39 -8.45
CA ILE A 79 -1.88 2.02 -7.40
C ILE A 79 -2.64 1.32 -6.26
N PRO A 80 -2.45 0.01 -6.04
CA PRO A 80 -3.29 -0.78 -5.12
C PRO A 80 -3.37 -0.21 -3.70
N GLN A 81 -2.25 0.28 -3.15
CA GLN A 81 -2.20 0.85 -1.80
C GLN A 81 -3.01 2.15 -1.71
N ARG A 82 -2.95 2.99 -2.75
CA ARG A 82 -3.70 4.25 -2.82
C ARG A 82 -5.19 4.01 -3.03
N ALA A 83 -5.53 3.09 -3.93
CA ALA A 83 -6.92 2.67 -4.17
C ALA A 83 -7.55 2.13 -2.88
N LEU A 84 -6.87 1.21 -2.20
CA LEU A 84 -7.33 0.64 -0.93
C LEU A 84 -7.55 1.72 0.14
N PHE A 85 -6.62 2.67 0.27
CA PHE A 85 -6.76 3.77 1.21
C PHE A 85 -8.02 4.61 0.92
N PHE A 86 -8.22 5.03 -0.32
CA PHE A 86 -9.38 5.84 -0.68
C PHE A 86 -10.70 5.07 -0.61
N GLU A 87 -10.71 3.78 -0.92
CA GLU A 87 -11.88 2.91 -0.70
C GLU A 87 -12.25 2.81 0.78
N ARG A 88 -11.26 2.60 1.66
CA ARG A 88 -11.46 2.55 3.12
C ARG A 88 -11.93 3.90 3.67
N PHE A 89 -11.30 4.99 3.23
CA PHE A 89 -11.69 6.33 3.65
C PHE A 89 -13.14 6.65 3.26
N SER A 90 -13.55 6.29 2.04
CA SER A 90 -14.90 6.52 1.52
C SER A 90 -16.00 5.72 2.23
N LYS A 91 -15.66 4.74 3.08
CA LYS A 91 -16.65 3.97 3.85
C LYS A 91 -17.34 4.77 4.95
N PHE A 92 -16.72 5.82 5.45
CA PHE A 92 -17.25 6.59 6.57
C PHE A 92 -17.51 8.07 6.26
N CYS A 93 -17.22 8.53 5.04
CA CYS A 93 -17.47 9.90 4.61
C CYS A 93 -17.84 9.96 3.12
N ARG A 94 -18.34 11.08 2.67
CA ARG A 94 -18.35 11.47 1.27
C ARG A 94 -17.04 12.18 1.00
N LEU A 95 -16.10 11.48 0.35
CA LEU A 95 -14.75 11.97 0.08
C LEU A 95 -14.71 12.68 -1.28
N ILE A 96 -14.34 13.94 -1.27
CA ILE A 96 -14.16 14.80 -2.42
C ILE A 96 -12.66 14.99 -2.64
N ARG A 97 -12.13 14.46 -3.74
CA ARG A 97 -10.73 14.64 -4.15
C ARG A 97 -10.66 15.46 -5.40
N PHE A 98 -9.67 16.30 -5.53
CA PHE A 98 -9.44 17.11 -6.74
C PHE A 98 -7.98 17.12 -7.13
N ASP A 99 -7.71 17.34 -8.43
CA ASP A 99 -6.39 17.66 -8.93
C ASP A 99 -6.16 19.15 -8.82
N LYS A 100 -5.04 19.56 -8.24
CA LYS A 100 -4.68 20.98 -8.23
C LYS A 100 -4.53 21.51 -9.64
N ARG A 101 -4.82 22.81 -9.83
CA ARG A 101 -4.48 23.48 -11.09
C ARG A 101 -3.03 23.22 -11.47
N GLY A 102 -2.76 22.87 -12.70
CA GLY A 102 -1.44 22.52 -13.19
C GLY A 102 -1.01 21.08 -13.03
N THR A 103 -1.82 20.23 -12.37
CA THR A 103 -1.52 18.80 -12.20
C THR A 103 -2.68 17.92 -12.67
N GLY A 104 -2.37 16.64 -12.93
CA GLY A 104 -3.36 15.61 -13.27
C GLY A 104 -4.29 16.01 -14.40
N LEU A 105 -5.59 15.92 -14.13
CA LEU A 105 -6.69 16.16 -15.07
C LEU A 105 -7.19 17.62 -15.06
N SER A 106 -6.67 18.47 -14.15
CA SER A 106 -7.03 19.89 -14.08
C SER A 106 -6.29 20.71 -15.15
N ASP A 107 -6.85 21.87 -15.49
CA ASP A 107 -6.24 22.81 -16.43
C ASP A 107 -4.84 23.22 -15.95
N ARG A 108 -3.94 23.41 -16.92
CA ARG A 108 -2.55 23.83 -16.71
C ARG A 108 -2.38 25.29 -17.08
N PRO A 109 -2.45 26.24 -16.12
CA PRO A 109 -2.30 27.64 -16.40
C PRO A 109 -0.87 27.98 -16.88
N VAL A 110 -0.74 29.02 -17.65
CA VAL A 110 0.57 29.46 -18.24
C VAL A 110 1.53 29.92 -17.14
N ARG A 111 1.01 30.53 -16.08
CA ARG A 111 1.80 30.98 -14.93
C ARG A 111 1.58 30.12 -13.70
N MET A 112 2.58 30.07 -12.85
CA MET A 112 2.44 29.42 -11.55
C MET A 112 1.39 30.18 -10.70
N ALA A 113 0.47 29.41 -10.13
CA ALA A 113 -0.57 29.94 -9.26
C ALA A 113 -0.05 30.19 -7.84
N THR A 114 -0.48 31.29 -7.23
CA THR A 114 -0.17 31.58 -5.82
C THR A 114 -0.85 30.60 -4.88
N LEU A 115 -0.48 30.59 -3.59
CA LEU A 115 -1.12 29.76 -2.59
C LEU A 115 -2.63 30.11 -2.45
N GLU A 116 -2.96 31.39 -2.53
CA GLU A 116 -4.34 31.89 -2.45
C GLU A 116 -5.19 31.36 -3.61
N GLU A 117 -4.68 31.43 -4.83
CA GLU A 117 -5.38 30.92 -6.02
C GLU A 117 -5.60 29.40 -5.95
N ARG A 118 -4.62 28.65 -5.41
CA ARG A 118 -4.77 27.20 -5.18
C ARG A 118 -5.76 26.91 -4.05
N THR A 119 -5.81 27.74 -3.04
CA THR A 119 -6.79 27.65 -1.94
C THR A 119 -8.20 27.90 -2.45
N ASP A 120 -8.39 28.80 -3.41
CA ASP A 120 -9.68 29.04 -4.06
C ASP A 120 -10.18 27.82 -4.86
N ASP A 121 -9.32 26.87 -5.25
CA ASP A 121 -9.76 25.62 -5.88
C ASP A 121 -10.59 24.77 -4.92
N ILE A 122 -10.25 24.76 -3.63
CA ILE A 122 -11.05 24.10 -2.58
C ILE A 122 -12.46 24.69 -2.56
N ARG A 123 -12.55 26.03 -2.55
CA ARG A 123 -13.84 26.74 -2.55
C ARG A 123 -14.64 26.42 -3.81
N ALA A 124 -14.02 26.48 -4.99
CA ALA A 124 -14.69 26.23 -6.25
C ALA A 124 -15.28 24.82 -6.35
N VAL A 125 -14.57 23.79 -5.86
CA VAL A 125 -15.08 22.41 -5.80
C VAL A 125 -16.23 22.28 -4.82
N MET A 126 -16.14 22.91 -3.65
CA MET A 126 -17.24 22.93 -2.66
C MET A 126 -18.49 23.62 -3.24
N ASP A 127 -18.31 24.76 -3.90
CA ASP A 127 -19.41 25.55 -4.49
C ASP A 127 -20.11 24.77 -5.62
N ASP A 128 -19.35 24.09 -6.50
CA ASP A 128 -19.91 23.26 -7.58
C ASP A 128 -20.74 22.08 -7.04
N LEU A 129 -20.42 21.58 -5.85
CA LEU A 129 -21.13 20.50 -5.16
C LEU A 129 -22.24 20.99 -4.22
N GLY A 130 -22.42 22.30 -4.06
CA GLY A 130 -23.37 22.89 -3.12
C GLY A 130 -23.05 22.62 -1.64
N ILE A 131 -21.76 22.42 -1.32
CA ILE A 131 -21.29 22.12 0.03
C ILE A 131 -21.08 23.43 0.77
N GLU A 132 -21.87 23.69 1.78
CA GLU A 132 -21.70 24.89 2.63
C GLU A 132 -20.52 24.77 3.57
N ARG A 133 -20.36 23.61 4.22
CA ARG A 133 -19.29 23.32 5.18
C ARG A 133 -18.76 21.90 5.00
N ALA A 134 -17.45 21.72 5.10
CA ALA A 134 -16.79 20.43 5.02
C ALA A 134 -15.67 20.28 6.05
N ASN A 135 -15.24 19.05 6.27
CA ASN A 135 -13.95 18.77 6.88
C ASN A 135 -12.88 18.93 5.80
N ILE A 136 -11.83 19.71 6.06
CA ILE A 136 -10.76 19.97 5.08
C ILE A 136 -9.54 19.15 5.50
N PHE A 137 -9.05 18.31 4.60
CA PHE A 137 -7.89 17.48 4.85
C PHE A 137 -6.75 17.83 3.89
N GLY A 138 -5.73 18.47 4.41
CA GLY A 138 -4.52 18.85 3.66
C GLY A 138 -3.37 17.86 3.89
N VAL A 139 -2.77 17.40 2.80
CA VAL A 139 -1.64 16.48 2.82
C VAL A 139 -0.40 17.15 2.27
N SER A 140 0.73 17.05 2.97
CA SER A 140 1.99 17.65 2.52
C SER A 140 1.81 19.16 2.26
N GLU A 141 2.19 19.66 1.08
CA GLU A 141 1.95 21.05 0.67
C GLU A 141 0.45 21.42 0.66
N GLY A 142 -0.45 20.48 0.41
CA GLY A 142 -1.90 20.69 0.55
C GLY A 142 -2.32 21.09 1.97
N GLY A 143 -1.50 20.79 2.99
CA GLY A 143 -1.68 21.27 4.35
C GLY A 143 -1.60 22.80 4.45
N SER A 144 -0.70 23.43 3.71
CA SER A 144 -0.62 24.90 3.62
C SER A 144 -1.87 25.50 2.98
N MET A 145 -2.40 24.88 1.91
CA MET A 145 -3.67 25.29 1.29
C MET A 145 -4.83 25.13 2.27
N ALA A 146 -4.91 24.02 2.98
CA ALA A 146 -5.97 23.74 3.95
C ALA A 146 -5.94 24.70 5.14
N CYS A 147 -4.76 25.04 5.65
CA CYS A 147 -4.59 26.04 6.73
C CYS A 147 -5.04 27.44 6.27
N LEU A 148 -4.61 27.85 5.06
CA LEU A 148 -5.01 29.14 4.51
C LEU A 148 -6.53 29.18 4.27
N PHE A 149 -7.12 28.10 3.76
CA PHE A 149 -8.57 27.99 3.59
C PHE A 149 -9.31 28.10 4.91
N ALA A 150 -8.86 27.38 5.95
CA ALA A 150 -9.50 27.41 7.27
C ALA A 150 -9.38 28.77 7.96
N ALA A 151 -8.28 29.50 7.76
CA ALA A 151 -8.09 30.85 8.28
C ALA A 151 -8.92 31.88 7.52
N THR A 152 -9.06 31.75 6.18
CA THR A 152 -9.76 32.70 5.33
C THR A 152 -11.29 32.49 5.37
N TYR A 153 -11.73 31.24 5.41
CA TYR A 153 -13.16 30.86 5.35
C TYR A 153 -13.58 30.02 6.55
N PRO A 154 -13.43 30.51 7.80
CA PRO A 154 -13.72 29.71 9.01
C PRO A 154 -15.15 29.16 9.05
N GLN A 155 -16.12 29.89 8.47
CA GLN A 155 -17.53 29.47 8.38
C GLN A 155 -17.75 28.28 7.43
N ARG A 156 -16.78 27.97 6.54
CA ARG A 156 -16.85 26.86 5.56
C ARG A 156 -16.22 25.58 6.09
N VAL A 157 -15.59 25.59 7.27
CA VAL A 157 -14.80 24.48 7.81
C VAL A 157 -15.44 23.89 9.05
N ASN A 158 -15.75 22.59 9.03
CA ASN A 158 -16.19 21.83 10.19
C ASN A 158 -15.00 21.44 11.07
N SER A 159 -13.96 20.88 10.44
CA SER A 159 -12.68 20.56 11.08
C SER A 159 -11.55 20.63 10.05
N LEU A 160 -10.34 20.83 10.54
CA LEU A 160 -9.12 20.81 9.74
C LEU A 160 -8.27 19.59 10.12
N LEU A 161 -7.86 18.82 9.12
CA LEU A 161 -6.91 17.71 9.27
C LEU A 161 -5.69 18.02 8.43
N VAL A 162 -4.52 17.73 8.97
CA VAL A 162 -3.25 17.97 8.29
C VAL A 162 -2.34 16.76 8.48
N TRP A 163 -1.80 16.24 7.37
CA TRP A 163 -0.84 15.14 7.37
C TRP A 163 0.47 15.54 6.68
N GLY A 164 1.60 15.26 7.33
CA GLY A 164 2.91 15.40 6.71
C GLY A 164 3.19 16.82 6.22
N ALA A 165 2.73 17.84 6.94
CA ALA A 165 2.86 19.23 6.55
C ALA A 165 3.59 20.05 7.60
N GLN A 166 4.07 21.20 7.16
CA GLN A 166 4.74 22.18 8.01
C GLN A 166 4.36 23.59 7.59
N ALA A 167 4.43 24.51 8.55
CA ALA A 167 4.00 25.89 8.32
C ALA A 167 4.95 26.68 7.40
N ARG A 168 6.21 26.25 7.34
CA ARG A 168 7.25 26.81 6.48
C ARG A 168 8.21 25.72 6.07
N TRP A 169 8.54 25.65 4.78
CA TRP A 169 9.41 24.60 4.22
C TRP A 169 10.90 24.89 4.37
N ILE A 170 11.30 26.13 4.18
CA ILE A 170 12.71 26.54 4.32
C ILE A 170 12.99 27.01 5.76
N ALA A 171 14.07 26.50 6.33
CA ALA A 171 14.53 26.85 7.66
C ALA A 171 14.80 28.35 7.80
N SER A 172 14.55 28.89 8.99
CA SER A 172 14.87 30.24 9.40
C SER A 172 15.29 30.21 10.89
N PRO A 173 15.89 31.28 11.43
CA PRO A 173 16.31 31.31 12.83
C PRO A 173 15.18 31.01 13.83
N ASP A 174 13.96 31.38 13.50
CA ASP A 174 12.73 31.14 14.26
C ASP A 174 11.93 29.89 13.82
N HIS A 175 12.49 29.12 12.86
CA HIS A 175 11.95 27.85 12.36
C HIS A 175 13.12 26.94 11.88
N PRO A 176 13.89 26.37 12.79
CA PRO A 176 15.10 25.61 12.42
C PRO A 176 14.82 24.21 11.86
N TRP A 177 13.57 23.76 11.91
CA TRP A 177 13.17 22.40 11.52
C TRP A 177 12.91 22.24 10.02
N GLY A 178 12.78 23.32 9.26
CA GLY A 178 12.65 23.28 7.80
C GLY A 178 13.91 22.73 7.13
N GLN A 179 13.84 22.48 5.83
CA GLN A 179 15.02 22.20 5.02
C GLN A 179 15.92 23.44 4.97
N THR A 180 17.22 23.26 5.01
CA THR A 180 18.15 24.34 4.68
C THR A 180 17.94 24.74 3.21
N GLN A 181 18.29 25.98 2.83
CA GLN A 181 18.22 26.40 1.43
C GLN A 181 19.05 25.45 0.53
N LYS A 182 20.20 24.97 1.01
CA LYS A 182 21.04 24.03 0.28
C LYS A 182 20.35 22.68 0.04
N GLU A 183 19.75 22.09 1.08
CA GLU A 183 19.00 20.82 0.97
C GLU A 183 17.82 20.95 -0.03
N HIS A 184 17.13 22.10 0.00
CA HIS A 184 16.06 22.39 -0.93
C HIS A 184 16.54 22.53 -2.37
N ASP A 185 17.63 23.27 -2.59
CA ASP A 185 18.22 23.46 -3.93
C ASP A 185 18.73 22.12 -4.49
N GLU A 186 19.32 21.26 -3.67
CA GLU A 186 19.76 19.92 -4.02
C GLU A 186 18.55 19.02 -4.41
N MET A 187 17.46 19.08 -3.64
CA MET A 187 16.22 18.35 -3.97
C MET A 187 15.61 18.85 -5.31
N VAL A 188 15.58 20.15 -5.52
CA VAL A 188 15.08 20.75 -6.78
C VAL A 188 15.95 20.35 -7.97
N ALA A 189 17.28 20.25 -7.79
CA ALA A 189 18.21 19.80 -8.81
C ALA A 189 17.97 18.35 -9.26
N MET A 190 17.50 17.46 -8.36
CA MET A 190 17.15 16.06 -8.72
C MET A 190 16.02 15.97 -9.75
N ILE A 191 15.24 17.05 -9.94
CA ILE A 191 14.12 17.06 -10.88
C ILE A 191 14.59 17.21 -12.35
N ASP A 192 15.73 17.83 -12.58
CA ASP A 192 16.20 18.19 -13.93
C ASP A 192 16.86 17.00 -14.66
N ASP A 193 17.56 16.09 -13.98
CA ASP A 193 18.37 15.03 -14.59
C ASP A 193 17.58 13.76 -14.92
N GLU A 194 16.88 13.19 -13.94
CA GLU A 194 16.06 11.98 -14.10
C GLU A 194 14.73 12.14 -13.38
N TRP A 195 13.65 12.40 -14.11
CA TRP A 195 12.35 12.64 -13.50
C TRP A 195 11.42 11.41 -13.53
N PRO A 196 10.89 11.00 -12.39
CA PRO A 196 11.45 11.20 -11.04
C PRO A 196 12.57 10.19 -10.78
N SER A 197 13.67 10.66 -10.22
CA SER A 197 14.78 9.79 -9.84
C SER A 197 14.42 8.93 -8.61
N PHE A 198 15.14 7.83 -8.42
CA PHE A 198 14.98 6.97 -7.24
C PHE A 198 15.22 7.76 -5.94
N ASP A 199 16.22 8.63 -5.91
CA ASP A 199 16.55 9.45 -4.75
C ASP A 199 15.47 10.50 -4.45
N TYR A 200 14.84 11.08 -5.47
CA TYR A 200 13.68 11.95 -5.28
C TYR A 200 12.49 11.17 -4.71
N LEU A 201 12.18 9.99 -5.26
CA LEU A 201 11.05 9.17 -4.82
C LEU A 201 11.20 8.68 -3.37
N THR A 202 12.40 8.27 -2.97
CA THR A 202 12.64 7.64 -1.67
C THR A 202 13.15 8.61 -0.60
N GLY A 203 13.60 9.80 -0.99
CA GLY A 203 14.14 10.85 -0.15
C GLY A 203 13.17 12.00 0.10
N PRO A 204 13.69 13.24 0.26
CA PRO A 204 12.90 14.39 0.67
C PRO A 204 11.90 14.91 -0.37
N GLY A 205 11.93 14.41 -1.61
CA GLY A 205 10.98 14.80 -2.65
C GLY A 205 9.60 14.17 -2.49
N ALA A 206 9.54 12.82 -2.44
CA ALA A 206 8.29 12.08 -2.31
C ALA A 206 8.19 11.24 -1.02
N GLY A 207 9.30 10.99 -0.35
CA GLY A 207 9.33 10.39 0.99
C GLY A 207 8.82 8.96 1.09
N LEU A 208 8.98 8.14 0.05
CA LEU A 208 8.47 6.76 0.09
C LEU A 208 9.28 5.87 1.03
N GLY A 209 10.55 6.23 1.32
CA GLY A 209 11.49 5.38 2.04
C GLY A 209 12.27 4.45 1.10
N ARG A 210 13.56 4.20 1.43
CA ARG A 210 14.45 3.37 0.59
C ARG A 210 14.15 1.88 0.66
N ASP A 211 13.44 1.45 1.66
CA ASP A 211 12.98 0.09 1.96
C ASP A 211 11.56 -0.22 1.46
N ALA A 212 10.92 0.76 0.81
CA ALA A 212 9.60 0.54 0.19
C ALA A 212 9.68 -0.48 -0.97
N ASP A 213 8.55 -1.16 -1.21
CA ASP A 213 8.43 -2.14 -2.31
C ASP A 213 8.82 -1.50 -3.65
N PRO A 214 9.79 -2.07 -4.40
CA PRO A 214 10.20 -1.56 -5.70
C PRO A 214 9.06 -1.38 -6.71
N ALA A 215 8.07 -2.26 -6.73
CA ALA A 215 6.90 -2.14 -7.61
C ALA A 215 6.02 -0.95 -7.23
N PHE A 216 5.92 -0.65 -5.93
CA PHE A 216 5.23 0.55 -5.46
C PHE A 216 5.98 1.82 -5.85
N ILE A 217 7.31 1.87 -5.67
CA ILE A 217 8.16 3.00 -6.08
C ILE A 217 8.00 3.27 -7.59
N GLU A 218 8.05 2.22 -8.42
CA GLU A 218 7.88 2.36 -9.88
C GLU A 218 6.49 2.90 -10.24
N SER A 219 5.44 2.40 -9.58
CA SER A 219 4.06 2.83 -9.79
C SER A 219 3.88 4.32 -9.44
N VAL A 220 4.46 4.77 -8.32
CA VAL A 220 4.45 6.19 -7.93
C VAL A 220 5.29 7.02 -8.89
N GLY A 221 6.42 6.52 -9.38
CA GLY A 221 7.21 7.19 -10.42
C GLY A 221 6.40 7.43 -11.70
N ARG A 222 5.64 6.43 -12.16
CA ARG A 222 4.71 6.56 -13.31
C ARG A 222 3.62 7.59 -13.04
N TYR A 223 3.02 7.54 -11.86
CA TYR A 223 2.03 8.51 -11.40
C TYR A 223 2.56 9.94 -11.44
N MET A 224 3.75 10.20 -10.93
CA MET A 224 4.36 11.52 -10.91
C MET A 224 4.63 12.07 -12.32
N ARG A 225 5.16 11.22 -13.21
CA ARG A 225 5.38 11.61 -14.62
C ARG A 225 4.09 12.01 -15.34
N ALA A 226 2.99 11.32 -15.05
CA ALA A 226 1.70 11.65 -15.64
C ALA A 226 1.06 12.88 -14.99
N ALA A 227 1.28 13.09 -13.70
CA ALA A 227 0.71 14.20 -12.95
C ALA A 227 1.26 15.55 -13.40
N ALA A 228 2.58 15.67 -13.63
CA ALA A 228 3.20 16.94 -14.04
C ALA A 228 4.53 16.73 -14.79
N SER A 229 4.88 17.69 -15.65
CA SER A 229 6.19 17.72 -16.31
C SER A 229 7.29 18.14 -15.34
N PRO A 230 8.57 17.78 -15.59
CA PRO A 230 9.70 18.20 -14.75
C PRO A 230 9.73 19.70 -14.48
N SER A 231 9.58 20.51 -15.53
CA SER A 231 9.58 21.97 -15.40
C SER A 231 8.46 22.50 -14.51
N ALA A 232 7.26 21.90 -14.58
CA ALA A 232 6.14 22.26 -13.72
C ALA A 232 6.42 21.91 -12.27
N VAL A 233 6.93 20.70 -12.00
CA VAL A 233 7.27 20.26 -10.64
C VAL A 233 8.38 21.11 -10.04
N ARG A 234 9.43 21.39 -10.82
CA ARG A 234 10.50 22.29 -10.40
C ARG A 234 9.95 23.66 -9.97
N ALA A 235 9.05 24.24 -10.77
CA ALA A 235 8.44 25.52 -10.44
C ALA A 235 7.56 25.43 -9.18
N TYR A 236 6.83 24.32 -8.98
CA TYR A 236 6.06 24.07 -7.76
C TYR A 236 6.97 24.00 -6.53
N GLU A 237 8.08 23.25 -6.59
CA GLU A 237 8.96 23.09 -5.43
C GLU A 237 9.64 24.41 -5.06
N ILE A 238 10.10 25.19 -6.04
CA ILE A 238 10.67 26.52 -5.80
C ILE A 238 9.64 27.43 -5.09
N MET A 239 8.39 27.41 -5.55
CA MET A 239 7.33 28.21 -4.94
C MET A 239 6.96 27.69 -3.54
N ASN A 240 6.90 26.36 -3.34
CA ASN A 240 6.61 25.75 -2.05
C ASN A 240 7.66 26.15 -1.00
N GLY A 241 8.94 26.28 -1.41
CA GLY A 241 9.99 26.79 -0.55
C GLY A 241 9.74 28.21 0.00
N GLN A 242 8.89 29.01 -0.70
CA GLN A 242 8.54 30.37 -0.27
C GLN A 242 7.31 30.45 0.65
N ILE A 243 6.58 29.33 0.81
CA ILE A 243 5.37 29.30 1.65
C ILE A 243 5.74 29.50 3.13
N ASP A 244 5.03 30.43 3.78
CA ASP A 244 5.07 30.63 5.23
C ASP A 244 3.65 30.92 5.73
N THR A 245 3.01 29.91 6.29
CA THR A 245 1.65 30.01 6.86
C THR A 245 1.64 30.32 8.36
N ARG A 246 2.79 30.47 9.02
CA ARG A 246 2.88 30.74 10.46
C ARG A 246 2.05 31.94 10.91
N PRO A 247 2.02 33.08 10.17
CA PRO A 247 1.25 34.25 10.57
C PRO A 247 -0.25 34.02 10.68
N ILE A 248 -0.81 33.05 9.96
CA ILE A 248 -2.24 32.80 9.89
C ILE A 248 -2.74 31.69 10.83
N LEU A 249 -1.82 30.85 11.36
CA LEU A 249 -2.22 29.65 12.12
C LEU A 249 -3.03 29.99 13.37
N ALA A 250 -2.68 31.08 14.05
CA ALA A 250 -3.42 31.53 15.26
C ALA A 250 -4.87 32.01 14.98
N SER A 251 -5.21 32.26 13.70
CA SER A 251 -6.57 32.67 13.31
C SER A 251 -7.49 31.50 12.95
N ILE A 252 -6.97 30.28 12.89
CA ILE A 252 -7.75 29.07 12.59
C ILE A 252 -8.68 28.78 13.79
N GLN A 253 -9.99 28.74 13.53
CA GLN A 253 -11.05 28.53 14.53
C GLN A 253 -11.55 27.08 14.54
N ALA A 254 -11.39 26.37 13.44
CA ALA A 254 -11.89 25.01 13.32
C ALA A 254 -11.11 24.04 14.24
N PRO A 255 -11.78 23.04 14.86
CA PRO A 255 -11.10 21.94 15.51
C PRO A 255 -10.05 21.33 14.57
N THR A 256 -8.81 21.22 15.03
CA THR A 256 -7.68 20.81 14.16
C THR A 256 -6.99 19.57 14.68
N LEU A 257 -6.67 18.63 13.77
CA LEU A 257 -5.83 17.47 14.01
C LEU A 257 -4.61 17.53 13.09
N VAL A 258 -3.42 17.68 13.67
CA VAL A 258 -2.14 17.61 12.96
C VAL A 258 -1.54 16.23 13.18
N MET A 259 -1.15 15.57 12.10
CA MET A 259 -0.65 14.20 12.07
C MET A 259 0.66 14.13 11.32
N ASN A 260 1.64 13.40 11.86
CA ASN A 260 2.92 13.17 11.18
C ASN A 260 3.61 11.89 11.64
N ARG A 261 4.52 11.37 10.81
CA ARG A 261 5.41 10.27 11.21
C ARG A 261 6.68 10.80 11.85
N THR A 262 7.23 10.02 12.78
CA THR A 262 8.45 10.40 13.53
C THR A 262 9.69 10.55 12.65
N GLY A 263 9.80 9.74 11.60
CA GLY A 263 10.94 9.72 10.67
C GLY A 263 10.59 10.23 9.26
N ASP A 264 9.54 11.04 9.11
CA ASP A 264 9.14 11.59 7.79
C ASP A 264 10.30 12.42 7.18
N PRO A 265 10.81 12.03 5.99
CA PRO A 265 11.94 12.73 5.38
C PRO A 265 11.55 14.04 4.68
N CYS A 266 10.25 14.26 4.40
CA CYS A 266 9.75 15.47 3.75
C CYS A 266 9.35 16.54 4.77
N ALA A 267 8.64 16.14 5.81
CA ALA A 267 8.15 17.05 6.86
C ALA A 267 8.62 16.58 8.23
N ARG A 268 9.65 17.21 8.77
CA ARG A 268 10.22 16.83 10.06
C ARG A 268 9.17 16.94 11.17
N ILE A 269 9.18 15.96 12.07
CA ILE A 269 8.20 15.86 13.16
C ILE A 269 8.15 17.12 14.04
N GLU A 270 9.31 17.76 14.27
CA GLU A 270 9.42 18.99 15.04
C GLU A 270 8.68 20.15 14.36
N ALA A 271 8.73 20.25 13.02
CA ALA A 271 8.01 21.27 12.27
C ALA A 271 6.50 21.07 12.37
N ALA A 272 6.04 19.81 12.35
CA ALA A 272 4.64 19.48 12.54
C ALA A 272 4.15 19.79 13.99
N ARG A 273 4.99 19.53 15.00
CA ARG A 273 4.72 19.91 16.40
C ARG A 273 4.65 21.44 16.57
N ASP A 274 5.55 22.19 15.93
CA ASP A 274 5.52 23.65 15.91
C ASP A 274 4.24 24.16 15.27
N MET A 275 3.84 23.62 14.10
CA MET A 275 2.57 23.96 13.45
C MET A 275 1.39 23.73 14.38
N ALA A 276 1.28 22.55 15.00
CA ALA A 276 0.20 22.24 15.92
C ALA A 276 0.16 23.19 17.14
N SER A 277 1.32 23.57 17.67
CA SER A 277 1.41 24.48 18.82
C SER A 277 0.91 25.89 18.53
N ARG A 278 0.93 26.32 17.26
CA ARG A 278 0.49 27.64 16.80
C ARG A 278 -1.02 27.72 16.50
N ILE A 279 -1.68 26.58 16.36
CA ILE A 279 -3.14 26.53 16.07
C ILE A 279 -3.89 26.34 17.39
N PRO A 280 -4.80 27.26 17.77
CA PRO A 280 -5.52 27.18 19.04
C PRO A 280 -6.30 25.86 19.17
N GLY A 281 -6.04 25.12 20.25
CA GLY A 281 -6.74 23.87 20.54
C GLY A 281 -6.44 22.68 19.61
N ALA A 282 -5.43 22.79 18.75
CA ALA A 282 -5.05 21.68 17.87
C ALA A 282 -4.61 20.44 18.66
N LYS A 283 -5.04 19.28 18.20
CA LYS A 283 -4.52 18.00 18.64
C LYS A 283 -3.35 17.60 17.75
N PHE A 284 -2.32 16.98 18.34
CA PHE A 284 -1.19 16.45 17.62
C PHE A 284 -1.11 14.94 17.79
N LYS A 285 -0.92 14.21 16.69
CA LYS A 285 -0.78 12.76 16.70
C LYS A 285 0.47 12.33 15.95
N GLU A 286 1.29 11.54 16.62
CA GLU A 286 2.52 10.95 16.04
C GLU A 286 2.29 9.49 15.68
N TYR A 287 2.89 9.08 14.55
CA TYR A 287 2.91 7.70 14.11
C TYR A 287 4.36 7.25 13.93
N PRO A 288 4.70 6.00 14.25
CA PRO A 288 6.03 5.47 13.96
C PRO A 288 6.24 5.34 12.44
N GLY A 289 7.51 5.32 12.02
CA GLY A 289 7.88 5.07 10.62
C GLY A 289 8.64 6.22 9.98
N ASN A 290 9.18 5.94 8.79
CA ASN A 290 10.10 6.77 8.04
C ASN A 290 9.59 7.14 6.63
N SER A 291 8.30 6.92 6.35
CA SER A 291 7.66 7.28 5.09
C SER A 291 6.78 8.52 5.24
N HIS A 292 6.76 9.37 4.23
CA HIS A 292 5.82 10.49 4.12
C HIS A 292 4.38 10.03 3.84
N SER A 293 4.22 8.82 3.27
CA SER A 293 2.91 8.27 2.90
C SER A 293 2.15 7.74 4.12
N MET A 294 0.90 8.16 4.29
CA MET A 294 -0.03 7.56 5.26
C MET A 294 -0.71 6.28 4.73
N MET A 295 -0.46 5.92 3.48
CA MET A 295 -1.12 4.82 2.76
C MET A 295 -0.36 3.50 2.87
N LEU A 296 0.64 3.43 3.74
CA LEU A 296 1.50 2.27 4.00
C LEU A 296 1.39 1.86 5.47
N ASP A 297 1.81 0.64 5.78
CA ASP A 297 1.97 0.05 7.13
C ASP A 297 0.73 0.16 8.04
N ASP A 298 0.60 1.25 8.78
CA ASP A 298 -0.43 1.50 9.80
C ASP A 298 -1.65 2.29 9.28
N MET A 299 -1.96 2.18 7.99
CA MET A 299 -3.06 2.88 7.32
C MET A 299 -4.39 2.79 8.10
N GLU A 300 -4.75 1.62 8.63
CA GLU A 300 -6.00 1.42 9.36
C GLU A 300 -6.04 2.20 10.68
N ILE A 301 -4.89 2.34 11.35
CA ILE A 301 -4.78 3.14 12.59
C ILE A 301 -5.01 4.62 12.26
N VAL A 302 -4.36 5.10 11.18
CA VAL A 302 -4.50 6.49 10.72
C VAL A 302 -5.95 6.78 10.32
N LEU A 303 -6.58 5.89 9.54
CA LEU A 303 -7.99 6.05 9.14
C LEU A 303 -8.94 6.02 10.34
N SER A 304 -8.68 5.16 11.34
CA SER A 304 -9.49 5.10 12.57
C SER A 304 -9.42 6.40 13.36
N ASP A 305 -8.24 7.00 13.50
CA ASP A 305 -8.05 8.28 14.18
C ASP A 305 -8.71 9.43 13.40
N ILE A 306 -8.62 9.43 12.07
CA ILE A 306 -9.32 10.39 11.21
C ILE A 306 -10.84 10.25 11.39
N GLN A 307 -11.37 9.03 11.30
CA GLN A 307 -12.79 8.77 11.47
C GLN A 307 -13.29 9.23 12.86
N GLU A 308 -12.58 8.88 13.92
CA GLU A 308 -12.91 9.33 15.28
C GLU A 308 -12.94 10.84 15.36
N PHE A 309 -11.97 11.52 14.77
CA PHE A 309 -11.87 12.97 14.82
C PHE A 309 -13.02 13.68 14.10
N ILE A 310 -13.40 13.21 12.89
CA ILE A 310 -14.42 13.89 12.08
C ILE A 310 -15.86 13.47 12.43
N THR A 311 -16.06 12.26 12.98
CA THR A 311 -17.39 11.72 13.27
C THR A 311 -17.71 11.67 14.78
N GLY A 312 -16.70 11.82 15.63
CA GLY A 312 -16.80 11.61 17.08
C GLY A 312 -16.95 10.13 17.47
N LYS A 313 -16.82 9.20 16.50
CA LYS A 313 -16.97 7.76 16.72
C LYS A 313 -15.74 7.05 16.20
N ARG A 314 -15.02 6.39 17.12
CA ARG A 314 -13.98 5.45 16.69
C ARG A 314 -14.66 4.25 16.04
N PRO A 315 -14.19 3.77 14.87
CA PRO A 315 -14.69 2.52 14.34
C PRO A 315 -14.50 1.44 15.42
N ILE A 316 -15.54 0.69 15.70
CA ILE A 316 -15.33 -0.59 16.36
C ILE A 316 -14.46 -1.35 15.36
N ASP A 317 -13.27 -1.78 15.77
CA ASP A 317 -12.37 -2.57 14.94
C ASP A 317 -13.13 -3.83 14.46
N ILE A 318 -13.95 -3.65 13.45
CA ILE A 318 -14.41 -4.74 12.61
C ILE A 318 -13.22 -4.96 11.67
N TYR A 319 -12.12 -5.50 12.22
CA TYR A 319 -11.24 -6.30 11.37
C TYR A 319 -12.19 -7.25 10.65
N ASP A 320 -12.07 -7.31 9.35
CA ASP A 320 -12.79 -8.30 8.55
C ASP A 320 -12.29 -9.66 9.01
N ARG A 321 -12.85 -10.14 10.15
CA ARG A 321 -12.47 -11.39 10.76
C ARG A 321 -13.29 -12.48 10.13
N THR A 322 -12.61 -13.50 9.70
CA THR A 322 -13.25 -14.71 9.17
C THR A 322 -12.81 -15.93 9.96
N LEU A 323 -13.72 -16.84 10.17
CA LEU A 323 -13.35 -18.14 10.66
C LEU A 323 -12.70 -18.92 9.51
N ALA A 324 -11.41 -19.11 9.58
CA ALA A 324 -10.66 -19.82 8.55
C ALA A 324 -9.86 -21.00 9.15
N THR A 325 -9.62 -22.00 8.33
CA THR A 325 -8.65 -23.06 8.65
C THR A 325 -7.34 -22.74 7.96
N VAL A 326 -6.28 -22.61 8.72
CA VAL A 326 -4.92 -22.39 8.23
C VAL A 326 -4.16 -23.72 8.17
N LEU A 327 -3.44 -23.90 7.06
CA LEU A 327 -2.48 -24.98 6.83
C LEU A 327 -1.10 -24.39 6.64
N PHE A 328 -0.17 -24.74 7.51
CA PHE A 328 1.26 -24.48 7.36
C PHE A 328 1.98 -25.72 6.91
N LEU A 329 2.92 -25.57 5.97
CA LEU A 329 3.81 -26.62 5.49
C LEU A 329 5.25 -26.10 5.51
N ASP A 330 6.19 -26.99 5.82
CA ASP A 330 7.62 -26.68 5.84
C ASP A 330 8.43 -27.94 5.52
N ILE A 331 9.53 -27.78 4.75
CA ILE A 331 10.38 -28.93 4.40
C ILE A 331 11.31 -29.25 5.57
N ALA A 332 11.29 -30.49 6.04
CA ALA A 332 12.17 -30.93 7.10
C ALA A 332 13.64 -30.91 6.67
N SER A 333 14.53 -30.33 7.51
CA SER A 333 15.97 -30.22 7.26
C SER A 333 16.33 -29.53 5.93
N SER A 334 15.56 -28.52 5.54
CA SER A 334 15.73 -27.79 4.25
C SER A 334 17.13 -27.20 4.09
N THR A 335 17.70 -26.61 5.13
CA THR A 335 19.04 -25.99 5.11
C THR A 335 20.14 -27.03 4.84
N GLU A 336 20.08 -28.20 5.47
CA GLU A 336 21.05 -29.29 5.28
C GLU A 336 20.95 -29.87 3.88
N ARG A 337 19.72 -30.02 3.37
CA ARG A 337 19.45 -30.51 2.02
C ARG A 337 19.91 -29.51 0.93
N ALA A 338 19.66 -28.22 1.16
CA ALA A 338 20.15 -27.16 0.28
C ALA A 338 21.68 -27.18 0.17
N ALA A 339 22.37 -27.31 1.31
CA ALA A 339 23.82 -27.44 1.36
C ALA A 339 24.35 -28.69 0.62
N ALA A 340 23.63 -29.81 0.69
CA ALA A 340 24.02 -31.05 0.04
C ALA A 340 23.79 -31.06 -1.49
N LEU A 341 22.69 -30.42 -1.96
CA LEU A 341 22.29 -30.41 -3.38
C LEU A 341 22.86 -29.23 -4.18
N GLY A 342 23.36 -28.21 -3.50
CA GLY A 342 23.75 -26.94 -4.09
C GLY A 342 22.55 -26.15 -4.61
N ASP A 343 22.75 -24.87 -4.96
CA ASP A 343 21.68 -23.92 -5.29
C ASP A 343 20.78 -24.40 -6.45
N THR A 344 21.38 -24.94 -7.50
CA THR A 344 20.62 -25.40 -8.68
C THR A 344 19.80 -26.64 -8.37
N GLY A 345 20.40 -27.63 -7.66
CA GLY A 345 19.70 -28.84 -7.26
C GLY A 345 18.54 -28.54 -6.30
N TRP A 346 18.79 -27.70 -5.32
CA TRP A 346 17.78 -27.29 -4.36
C TRP A 346 16.63 -26.53 -5.04
N ARG A 347 16.90 -25.60 -5.94
CA ARG A 347 15.88 -24.88 -6.72
C ARG A 347 14.97 -25.82 -7.51
N ASN A 348 15.52 -26.88 -8.12
CA ASN A 348 14.72 -27.88 -8.84
C ASN A 348 13.79 -28.66 -7.90
N VAL A 349 14.26 -29.02 -6.70
CA VAL A 349 13.44 -29.65 -5.66
C VAL A 349 12.32 -28.72 -5.22
N LEU A 350 12.62 -27.45 -4.94
CA LEU A 350 11.61 -26.45 -4.55
C LEU A 350 10.55 -26.25 -5.64
N ASN A 351 10.95 -26.13 -6.91
CA ASN A 351 9.99 -25.98 -8.01
C ASN A 351 9.03 -27.18 -8.11
N SER A 352 9.57 -28.40 -7.95
CA SER A 352 8.78 -29.62 -7.96
C SER A 352 7.84 -29.69 -6.74
N TYR A 353 8.33 -29.31 -5.57
CA TYR A 353 7.55 -29.20 -4.33
C TYR A 353 6.41 -28.21 -4.51
N TYR A 354 6.66 -27.00 -5.00
CA TYR A 354 5.63 -25.98 -5.24
C TYR A 354 4.55 -26.49 -6.21
N ALA A 355 4.96 -27.21 -7.27
CA ALA A 355 4.01 -27.77 -8.22
C ALA A 355 3.07 -28.79 -7.56
N ILE A 356 3.61 -29.67 -6.69
CA ILE A 356 2.83 -30.65 -5.94
C ILE A 356 1.87 -29.95 -4.97
N VAL A 357 2.36 -28.99 -4.17
CA VAL A 357 1.54 -28.27 -3.18
C VAL A 357 0.38 -27.55 -3.89
N ARG A 358 0.65 -26.78 -4.94
CA ARG A 358 -0.39 -26.05 -5.69
C ARG A 358 -1.40 -26.97 -6.34
N LYS A 359 -0.98 -28.12 -6.86
CA LYS A 359 -1.90 -29.14 -7.39
C LYS A 359 -2.87 -29.66 -6.34
N GLU A 360 -2.35 -30.02 -5.16
CA GLU A 360 -3.20 -30.54 -4.09
C GLU A 360 -4.07 -29.43 -3.45
N LEU A 361 -3.55 -28.19 -3.31
CA LEU A 361 -4.36 -27.04 -2.89
C LEU A 361 -5.56 -26.83 -3.83
N SER A 362 -5.33 -26.86 -5.14
CA SER A 362 -6.41 -26.73 -6.12
C SER A 362 -7.43 -27.88 -6.00
N ARG A 363 -6.96 -29.12 -5.83
CA ARG A 363 -7.82 -30.29 -5.66
C ARG A 363 -8.73 -30.23 -4.44
N PHE A 364 -8.21 -29.70 -3.32
CA PHE A 364 -8.95 -29.60 -2.05
C PHE A 364 -9.57 -28.21 -1.83
N ARG A 365 -9.56 -27.32 -2.83
CA ARG A 365 -10.08 -25.96 -2.78
C ARG A 365 -9.42 -25.10 -1.69
N GLY A 366 -8.11 -25.29 -1.47
CA GLY A 366 -7.30 -24.43 -0.62
C GLY A 366 -6.85 -23.19 -1.41
N LYS A 367 -6.78 -22.04 -0.75
CA LYS A 367 -6.20 -20.81 -1.29
C LYS A 367 -4.79 -20.67 -0.77
N GLU A 368 -3.79 -20.61 -1.68
CA GLU A 368 -2.42 -20.18 -1.33
C GLU A 368 -2.48 -18.73 -0.86
N THR A 369 -1.94 -18.46 0.32
CA THR A 369 -1.98 -17.14 0.94
C THR A 369 -0.59 -16.52 0.97
N ASN A 370 0.43 -17.31 1.34
CA ASN A 370 1.82 -16.86 1.36
C ASN A 370 2.78 -18.04 1.12
N THR A 371 3.89 -17.75 0.43
CA THR A 371 4.98 -18.72 0.22
C THR A 371 6.30 -18.00 0.43
N THR A 372 7.09 -18.46 1.40
CA THR A 372 8.40 -17.88 1.72
C THR A 372 9.43 -19.00 1.86
N GLY A 373 10.37 -19.06 0.90
CA GLY A 373 11.34 -20.15 0.85
C GLY A 373 10.66 -21.51 0.69
N ASP A 374 10.89 -22.42 1.61
CA ASP A 374 10.31 -23.77 1.67
C ASP A 374 8.99 -23.86 2.45
N SER A 375 8.56 -22.75 3.05
CA SER A 375 7.33 -22.68 3.85
C SER A 375 6.13 -22.21 3.04
N PHE A 376 4.98 -22.86 3.23
CA PHE A 376 3.69 -22.49 2.66
C PHE A 376 2.67 -22.16 3.73
N LEU A 377 1.87 -21.13 3.47
CA LEU A 377 0.63 -20.83 4.17
C LEU A 377 -0.54 -20.90 3.20
N ALA A 378 -1.52 -21.73 3.53
CA ALA A 378 -2.76 -21.82 2.78
C ALA A 378 -3.98 -21.74 3.70
N THR A 379 -5.11 -21.28 3.17
CA THR A 379 -6.38 -21.20 3.87
C THR A 379 -7.44 -22.10 3.24
N PHE A 380 -8.37 -22.55 4.09
CA PHE A 380 -9.50 -23.38 3.69
C PHE A 380 -10.77 -22.92 4.41
N ASP A 381 -11.89 -23.15 3.80
CA ASP A 381 -13.24 -22.94 4.36
C ASP A 381 -13.67 -24.03 5.36
N GLY A 382 -12.85 -25.07 5.55
CA GLY A 382 -13.11 -26.12 6.52
C GLY A 382 -11.94 -27.05 6.79
N PRO A 383 -11.81 -27.51 8.06
CA PRO A 383 -10.64 -28.26 8.51
C PRO A 383 -10.50 -29.65 7.88
N GLY A 384 -11.59 -30.31 7.51
CA GLY A 384 -11.52 -31.62 6.89
C GLY A 384 -10.82 -31.62 5.53
N ARG A 385 -10.98 -30.54 4.75
CA ARG A 385 -10.27 -30.35 3.47
C ARG A 385 -8.80 -30.05 3.69
N ALA A 386 -8.50 -29.20 4.66
CA ALA A 386 -7.12 -28.83 5.02
C ALA A 386 -6.31 -30.07 5.44
N ILE A 387 -6.88 -30.93 6.30
CA ILE A 387 -6.22 -32.16 6.75
C ILE A 387 -5.97 -33.12 5.58
N ARG A 388 -6.99 -33.40 4.75
CA ARG A 388 -6.83 -34.28 3.60
C ARG A 388 -5.83 -33.75 2.58
N CYS A 389 -5.79 -32.43 2.36
CA CYS A 389 -4.80 -31.76 1.54
C CYS A 389 -3.38 -31.96 2.13
N ALA A 390 -3.21 -31.70 3.42
CA ALA A 390 -1.93 -31.89 4.11
C ALA A 390 -1.43 -33.35 4.01
N LEU A 391 -2.29 -34.34 4.23
CA LEU A 391 -1.97 -35.75 4.11
C LEU A 391 -1.61 -36.14 2.68
N ALA A 392 -2.31 -35.60 1.68
CA ALA A 392 -1.99 -35.82 0.27
C ALA A 392 -0.61 -35.24 -0.11
N ILE A 393 -0.33 -34.01 0.34
CA ILE A 393 0.96 -33.35 0.13
C ILE A 393 2.09 -34.12 0.79
N THR A 394 1.97 -34.46 2.09
CA THR A 394 3.00 -35.22 2.83
C THR A 394 3.30 -36.57 2.19
N SER A 395 2.30 -37.22 1.61
CA SER A 395 2.50 -38.47 0.85
C SER A 395 3.19 -38.23 -0.50
N ALA A 396 2.72 -37.24 -1.27
CA ALA A 396 3.19 -36.99 -2.64
C ALA A 396 4.64 -36.49 -2.69
N VAL A 397 5.09 -35.68 -1.75
CA VAL A 397 6.45 -35.10 -1.75
C VAL A 397 7.55 -36.13 -1.46
N ARG A 398 7.20 -37.29 -0.90
CA ARG A 398 8.16 -38.39 -0.65
C ARG A 398 8.85 -38.86 -1.92
N GLN A 399 8.19 -38.79 -3.07
CA GLN A 399 8.81 -39.10 -4.37
C GLN A 399 9.97 -38.18 -4.74
N LEU A 400 10.06 -36.99 -4.12
CA LEU A 400 11.17 -36.05 -4.29
C LEU A 400 12.29 -36.32 -3.26
N GLY A 401 12.17 -37.36 -2.43
CA GLY A 401 13.10 -37.66 -1.35
C GLY A 401 13.06 -36.66 -0.19
N ILE A 402 11.99 -35.87 -0.05
CA ILE A 402 11.82 -34.90 1.02
C ILE A 402 10.64 -35.29 1.91
N ASP A 403 10.70 -34.90 3.17
CA ASP A 403 9.58 -34.92 4.12
C ASP A 403 9.15 -33.51 4.46
N VAL A 404 7.85 -33.28 4.60
CA VAL A 404 7.31 -32.01 5.06
C VAL A 404 6.64 -32.16 6.43
N ARG A 405 6.68 -31.10 7.20
CA ARG A 405 5.89 -30.93 8.42
C ARG A 405 4.65 -30.15 8.08
N ALA A 406 3.51 -30.56 8.64
CA ALA A 406 2.25 -29.85 8.45
C ALA A 406 1.58 -29.50 9.77
N GLY A 407 1.07 -28.29 9.87
CA GLY A 407 0.28 -27.82 11.02
C GLY A 407 -1.06 -27.26 10.57
N VAL A 408 -2.16 -27.73 11.17
CA VAL A 408 -3.52 -27.28 10.85
C VAL A 408 -4.18 -26.71 12.10
N HIS A 409 -4.74 -25.50 11.96
CA HIS A 409 -5.55 -24.88 13.01
C HIS A 409 -6.77 -24.19 12.40
N THR A 410 -7.86 -24.10 13.15
CA THR A 410 -9.06 -23.34 12.78
C THR A 410 -9.32 -22.31 13.86
N GLY A 411 -9.43 -21.07 13.47
CA GLY A 411 -9.71 -19.96 14.36
C GLY A 411 -10.07 -18.71 13.58
N GLU A 412 -10.41 -17.68 14.32
CA GLU A 412 -10.71 -16.38 13.78
C GLU A 412 -9.41 -15.71 13.26
N CYS A 413 -9.38 -15.39 11.98
CA CYS A 413 -8.28 -14.73 11.28
C CYS A 413 -8.69 -13.33 10.82
N GLU A 414 -7.76 -12.42 10.80
CA GLU A 414 -7.91 -11.09 10.23
C GLU A 414 -7.62 -11.13 8.73
N LEU A 415 -8.52 -10.60 7.90
CA LEU A 415 -8.29 -10.46 6.46
C LEU A 415 -7.45 -9.21 6.19
N MET A 416 -6.31 -9.37 5.53
CA MET A 416 -5.37 -8.31 5.18
C MET A 416 -5.17 -8.28 3.65
N GLY A 417 -6.20 -7.85 2.92
CA GLY A 417 -6.23 -7.99 1.47
C GLY A 417 -6.28 -9.46 1.06
N ASP A 418 -5.30 -9.90 0.25
CA ASP A 418 -5.15 -11.32 -0.12
C ASP A 418 -4.45 -12.18 0.95
N ASN A 419 -3.94 -11.57 2.01
CA ASN A 419 -3.26 -12.21 3.11
C ASN A 419 -4.16 -12.37 4.33
N ILE A 420 -3.70 -13.13 5.34
CA ILE A 420 -4.39 -13.28 6.62
C ILE A 420 -3.43 -13.08 7.79
N GLY A 421 -3.97 -12.55 8.88
CA GLY A 421 -3.26 -12.33 10.15
C GLY A 421 -4.03 -12.86 11.37
N GLY A 422 -3.54 -12.48 12.53
CA GLY A 422 -4.17 -12.81 13.81
C GLY A 422 -3.57 -14.03 14.52
N ILE A 423 -4.03 -14.24 15.76
CA ILE A 423 -3.49 -15.26 16.66
C ILE A 423 -3.61 -16.69 16.10
N ALA A 424 -4.68 -16.99 15.34
CA ALA A 424 -4.91 -18.29 14.74
C ALA A 424 -3.82 -18.69 13.74
N VAL A 425 -3.29 -17.72 12.99
CA VAL A 425 -2.18 -17.92 12.05
C VAL A 425 -0.91 -18.30 12.82
N HIS A 426 -0.61 -17.58 13.91
CA HIS A 426 0.54 -17.91 14.76
C HIS A 426 0.40 -19.30 15.41
N ILE A 427 -0.79 -19.68 15.86
CA ILE A 427 -1.03 -21.02 16.42
C ILE A 427 -0.74 -22.08 15.37
N GLY A 428 -1.26 -21.94 14.14
CA GLY A 428 -1.01 -22.88 13.04
C GLY A 428 0.47 -23.10 12.76
N ALA A 429 1.23 -21.99 12.67
CA ALA A 429 2.69 -22.03 12.48
C ALA A 429 3.42 -22.76 13.64
N ARG A 430 3.00 -22.54 14.90
CA ARG A 430 3.60 -23.20 16.06
C ARG A 430 3.26 -24.69 16.14
N ILE A 431 2.06 -25.08 15.69
CA ILE A 431 1.68 -26.50 15.56
C ILE A 431 2.56 -27.19 14.53
N MET A 432 2.75 -26.57 13.34
CA MET A 432 3.64 -27.09 12.29
C MET A 432 5.07 -27.29 12.82
N ALA A 433 5.59 -26.33 13.59
CA ALA A 433 6.93 -26.42 14.18
C ALA A 433 7.09 -27.57 15.22
N LYS A 434 5.99 -28.13 15.74
CA LYS A 434 5.97 -29.31 16.62
C LYS A 434 5.79 -30.63 15.87
N ALA A 435 5.48 -30.57 14.58
CA ALA A 435 5.25 -31.77 13.78
C ALA A 435 6.56 -32.51 13.48
N GLU A 436 6.51 -33.85 13.57
CA GLU A 436 7.60 -34.70 13.06
C GLU A 436 7.67 -34.68 11.53
N PRO A 437 8.84 -34.91 10.93
CA PRO A 437 8.95 -35.04 9.49
C PRO A 437 7.95 -36.05 8.90
N GLY A 438 7.24 -35.66 7.86
CA GLY A 438 6.22 -36.48 7.21
C GLY A 438 4.90 -36.61 7.98
N SER A 439 4.67 -35.79 9.00
CA SER A 439 3.45 -35.82 9.81
C SER A 439 2.56 -34.57 9.67
N VAL A 440 1.28 -34.73 9.96
CA VAL A 440 0.27 -33.68 9.98
C VAL A 440 -0.25 -33.54 11.41
N LEU A 441 0.09 -32.43 12.08
CA LEU A 441 -0.43 -32.10 13.40
C LEU A 441 -1.61 -31.14 13.31
N VAL A 442 -2.57 -31.33 14.17
CA VAL A 442 -3.77 -30.48 14.28
C VAL A 442 -4.02 -30.08 15.74
N SER A 443 -4.67 -28.94 15.94
CA SER A 443 -5.16 -28.56 17.29
C SER A 443 -6.39 -29.36 17.70
N GLY A 444 -6.68 -29.35 19.00
CA GLY A 444 -7.91 -29.93 19.55
C GLY A 444 -9.17 -29.38 18.90
N THR A 445 -9.21 -28.06 18.64
CA THR A 445 -10.30 -27.39 17.92
C THR A 445 -10.56 -28.03 16.55
N VAL A 446 -9.49 -28.28 15.80
CA VAL A 446 -9.60 -28.91 14.46
C VAL A 446 -10.13 -30.33 14.57
N LYS A 447 -9.60 -31.12 15.49
CA LYS A 447 -10.06 -32.50 15.73
C LYS A 447 -11.55 -32.56 16.07
N ASP A 448 -12.02 -31.63 16.93
CA ASP A 448 -13.41 -31.58 17.35
C ASP A 448 -14.36 -31.17 16.22
N LEU A 449 -13.96 -30.19 15.40
CA LEU A 449 -14.73 -29.72 14.24
C LEU A 449 -14.87 -30.79 13.14
N VAL A 450 -13.99 -31.77 13.05
CA VAL A 450 -14.06 -32.84 12.04
C VAL A 450 -14.60 -34.17 12.59
N SER A 451 -15.22 -34.17 13.76
CA SER A 451 -15.86 -35.34 14.30
C SER A 451 -16.86 -35.96 13.31
N GLY A 452 -16.74 -37.27 13.07
CA GLY A 452 -17.56 -37.98 12.08
C GLY A 452 -17.05 -37.91 10.61
N SER A 453 -15.92 -37.25 10.34
CA SER A 453 -15.34 -37.14 8.97
C SER A 453 -14.59 -38.37 8.48
N GLY A 454 -14.41 -39.41 9.34
CA GLY A 454 -13.62 -40.60 9.04
C GLY A 454 -12.10 -40.40 9.10
N ILE A 455 -11.62 -39.24 9.60
CA ILE A 455 -10.20 -38.99 9.84
C ILE A 455 -9.82 -39.55 11.19
N ASN A 456 -8.76 -40.36 11.25
CA ASN A 456 -8.24 -40.91 12.47
C ASN A 456 -7.20 -39.98 13.11
N PHE A 457 -7.19 -39.96 14.45
CA PHE A 457 -6.27 -39.08 15.19
C PHE A 457 -5.55 -39.90 16.27
N GLN A 458 -4.25 -39.61 16.39
CA GLN A 458 -3.44 -40.09 17.50
C GLN A 458 -3.11 -38.90 18.41
N ASP A 459 -3.43 -39.02 19.68
CA ASP A 459 -3.14 -37.99 20.68
C ASP A 459 -1.61 -37.83 20.85
N GLN A 460 -1.14 -36.63 20.77
CA GLN A 460 0.28 -36.23 20.91
C GLN A 460 0.54 -35.53 22.25
N GLY A 461 -0.47 -35.48 23.14
CA GLY A 461 -0.36 -34.83 24.44
C GLY A 461 -0.57 -33.32 24.42
N VAL A 462 -0.19 -32.70 25.52
CA VAL A 462 -0.34 -31.27 25.78
C VAL A 462 1.00 -30.56 25.57
N HIS A 463 0.97 -29.44 24.84
CA HIS A 463 2.14 -28.69 24.46
C HIS A 463 2.00 -27.21 24.82
N ASN A 464 3.12 -26.57 25.18
CA ASN A 464 3.25 -25.14 25.24
C ASN A 464 3.75 -24.64 23.87
N LEU A 465 3.01 -23.73 23.27
CA LEU A 465 3.36 -23.09 22.00
C LEU A 465 4.08 -21.76 22.27
N LYS A 466 5.29 -21.59 21.72
CA LYS A 466 6.12 -20.41 21.99
C LYS A 466 5.38 -19.12 21.63
N GLY A 467 5.17 -18.24 22.62
CA GLY A 467 4.51 -16.95 22.44
C GLY A 467 2.97 -17.01 22.38
N ILE A 468 2.37 -18.17 22.60
CA ILE A 468 0.93 -18.35 22.64
C ILE A 468 0.52 -18.72 24.07
N PRO A 469 -0.45 -18.02 24.69
CA PRO A 469 -0.92 -18.35 26.03
C PRO A 469 -1.62 -19.70 26.10
N GLY A 470 -1.54 -20.34 27.26
CA GLY A 470 -2.25 -21.57 27.56
C GLY A 470 -1.58 -22.87 27.08
N GLU A 471 -2.20 -23.97 27.39
CA GLU A 471 -1.78 -25.33 27.03
C GLU A 471 -2.61 -25.82 25.84
N TRP A 472 -1.94 -26.48 24.88
CA TRP A 472 -2.53 -26.89 23.60
C TRP A 472 -2.41 -28.40 23.42
N ARG A 473 -3.54 -29.10 23.43
CA ARG A 473 -3.56 -30.52 23.11
C ARG A 473 -3.51 -30.69 21.59
N LEU A 474 -2.52 -31.45 21.11
CA LEU A 474 -2.26 -31.69 19.70
C LEU A 474 -2.54 -33.15 19.34
N PHE A 475 -2.90 -33.34 18.05
CA PHE A 475 -3.23 -34.65 17.51
C PHE A 475 -2.54 -34.84 16.16
N ALA A 476 -1.99 -36.03 15.91
CA ALA A 476 -1.50 -36.42 14.61
C ALA A 476 -2.66 -37.01 13.79
N ALA A 477 -2.93 -36.42 12.61
CA ALA A 477 -3.94 -36.93 11.67
C ALA A 477 -3.36 -38.06 10.80
N ARG A 478 -4.18 -39.09 10.55
CA ARG A 478 -3.82 -40.27 9.74
C ARG A 478 -4.93 -40.63 8.75
#